data_9695318773f071286f2a1fe8aba51544
#
_entry.id   9695318773f071286f2a1fe8aba51544
#
_cell.length_a   1.000
_cell.length_b   1.000
_cell.length_c   1.000
_cell.angle_alpha   90.00
_cell.angle_beta   90.00
_cell.angle_gamma   90.00
#
_symmetry.space_group_name_H-M   'P 1'
#
loop_
_entity.id
_entity.type
_entity.pdbx_description
1 polymer ?
#
loop_
_entity_poly.entity_id
_entity_poly.type
_entity_poly.pdbx_seq_one_letter_code
_entity_poly.pdbx_strand_id
1 'polypeptide(L)'
;MNNRSFLALAIGLLMFPQIAQTLCSPALADMGQAFAVGPQAAAQSLSVFFLAFAFGVVAWGRACDRFGRRPLMLAGLALYAVAMLVGLGVSSFNALLLVQGLAAFGAAVASVVTQTVLRDRFKGAELAQVFSLVGIALAASPAIGLFSGASLVQVFGYRGVLGALVLLAACLWLWSWYGLAESRPEQTPDIRLSETLWLMLRDLGIWRSALWIASFNVALFSYYSLAPFMFQRLGMSEEWFGYSGVLVALGSGLGAWFNKRLLLAGYAAMQLIRLAAVCGLAGGIGVWLLQDSAAFLLPMLLIVLAFGMAIPNVLGLALVDYADRLGTAGALLGLMYYLLIGAGLMLAGWFQALGATLIVCNGVALLLSAFACKGMNCRA
;
A
#
# COMPACT_ATOMS: atom_id res chain seq x y z
N MET A 1 -14.72 25.47 -2.45
CA MET A 1 -15.22 24.29 -1.74
C MET A 1 -15.06 24.48 -0.24
N ASN A 2 -16.05 24.08 0.57
CA ASN A 2 -15.96 24.13 2.03
C ASN A 2 -14.85 23.17 2.52
N ASN A 3 -14.19 23.47 3.64
CA ASN A 3 -13.10 22.62 4.19
C ASN A 3 -13.51 21.15 4.38
N ARG A 4 -14.75 20.89 4.76
CA ARG A 4 -15.27 19.51 4.94
C ARG A 4 -15.32 18.73 3.62
N SER A 5 -15.82 19.34 2.54
CA SER A 5 -15.87 18.70 1.21
C SER A 5 -14.48 18.47 0.63
N PHE A 6 -13.54 19.39 0.88
CA PHE A 6 -12.15 19.21 0.48
C PHE A 6 -11.49 18.03 1.22
N LEU A 7 -11.69 17.94 2.54
CA LEU A 7 -11.16 16.83 3.34
C LEU A 7 -11.73 15.48 2.89
N ALA A 8 -13.04 15.43 2.61
CA ALA A 8 -13.68 14.21 2.09
C ALA A 8 -13.08 13.79 0.74
N LEU A 9 -12.86 14.74 -0.19
CA LEU A 9 -12.18 14.46 -1.46
C LEU A 9 -10.76 13.98 -1.22
N ALA A 10 -9.97 14.65 -0.38
CA ALA A 10 -8.59 14.27 -0.10
C ALA A 10 -8.49 12.87 0.54
N ILE A 11 -9.38 12.55 1.47
CA ILE A 11 -9.49 11.20 2.05
C ILE A 11 -9.82 10.17 0.97
N GLY A 12 -10.83 10.42 0.13
CA GLY A 12 -11.21 9.54 -0.97
C GLY A 12 -10.06 9.30 -1.95
N LEU A 13 -9.31 10.35 -2.31
CA LEU A 13 -8.15 10.25 -3.17
C LEU A 13 -7.02 9.42 -2.53
N LEU A 14 -6.75 9.59 -1.24
CA LEU A 14 -5.72 8.80 -0.53
C LEU A 14 -6.13 7.34 -0.33
N MET A 15 -7.42 7.06 -0.12
CA MET A 15 -7.93 5.68 -0.04
C MET A 15 -7.95 4.97 -1.40
N PHE A 16 -8.07 5.72 -2.50
CA PHE A 16 -8.30 5.17 -3.83
C PHE A 16 -7.27 4.11 -4.27
N PRO A 17 -5.94 4.31 -4.19
CA PRO A 17 -4.97 3.29 -4.60
C PRO A 17 -5.11 2.00 -3.78
N GLN A 18 -5.39 2.10 -2.49
CA GLN A 18 -5.53 0.94 -1.62
C GLN A 18 -6.86 0.20 -1.85
N ILE A 19 -7.96 0.94 -2.04
CA ILE A 19 -9.25 0.35 -2.41
C ILE A 19 -9.12 -0.33 -3.77
N ALA A 20 -8.51 0.31 -4.76
CA ALA A 20 -8.32 -0.26 -6.09
C ALA A 20 -7.59 -1.61 -6.05
N GLN A 21 -6.53 -1.69 -5.25
CA GLN A 21 -5.75 -2.89 -5.05
C GLN A 21 -6.51 -4.00 -4.33
N THR A 22 -7.16 -3.67 -3.21
CA THR A 22 -7.90 -4.66 -2.40
C THR A 22 -9.19 -5.10 -3.06
N LEU A 23 -9.81 -4.26 -3.89
CA LEU A 23 -10.99 -4.59 -4.69
C LEU A 23 -10.66 -5.58 -5.81
N CYS A 24 -9.46 -5.50 -6.41
CA CYS A 24 -8.97 -6.46 -7.39
C CYS A 24 -8.58 -7.81 -6.78
N SER A 25 -8.24 -7.87 -5.49
CA SER A 25 -7.74 -9.09 -4.85
C SER A 25 -8.71 -10.29 -4.94
N PRO A 26 -10.01 -10.19 -4.61
CA PRO A 26 -10.96 -11.29 -4.82
C PRO A 26 -11.10 -11.73 -6.29
N ALA A 27 -10.88 -10.81 -7.23
CA ALA A 27 -11.02 -11.08 -8.66
C ALA A 27 -9.84 -11.88 -9.24
N LEU A 28 -8.74 -12.09 -8.51
CA LEU A 28 -7.55 -12.77 -9.04
C LEU A 28 -7.84 -14.21 -9.47
N ALA A 29 -8.65 -14.94 -8.70
CA ALA A 29 -9.03 -16.32 -9.05
C ALA A 29 -9.91 -16.37 -10.30
N ASP A 30 -10.91 -15.49 -10.41
CA ASP A 30 -11.78 -15.37 -11.57
C ASP A 30 -11.02 -14.90 -12.83
N MET A 31 -10.08 -13.95 -12.69
CA MET A 31 -9.15 -13.57 -13.77
C MET A 31 -8.32 -14.78 -14.22
N GLY A 32 -7.79 -15.57 -13.29
CA GLY A 32 -7.05 -16.80 -13.62
C GLY A 32 -7.86 -17.76 -14.48
N GLN A 33 -9.12 -17.98 -14.13
CA GLN A 33 -10.03 -18.83 -14.89
C GLN A 33 -10.37 -18.21 -16.25
N ALA A 34 -10.74 -16.92 -16.29
CA ALA A 34 -11.17 -16.24 -17.52
C ALA A 34 -10.07 -16.18 -18.59
N PHE A 35 -8.82 -16.08 -18.19
CA PHE A 35 -7.67 -16.03 -19.10
C PHE A 35 -6.91 -17.36 -19.21
N ALA A 36 -7.43 -18.43 -18.59
CA ALA A 36 -6.80 -19.76 -18.54
C ALA A 36 -5.34 -19.73 -18.07
N VAL A 37 -5.05 -18.94 -17.02
CA VAL A 37 -3.72 -18.84 -16.42
C VAL A 37 -3.72 -19.38 -14.98
N GLY A 38 -2.58 -19.94 -14.57
CA GLY A 38 -2.44 -20.49 -13.22
C GLY A 38 -2.36 -19.43 -12.13
N PRO A 39 -2.50 -19.85 -10.84
CA PRO A 39 -2.43 -18.93 -9.69
C PRO A 39 -1.14 -18.11 -9.63
N GLN A 40 -0.01 -18.69 -10.07
CA GLN A 40 1.29 -18.03 -10.13
C GLN A 40 1.25 -16.80 -11.03
N ALA A 41 0.67 -16.93 -12.22
CA ALA A 41 0.55 -15.82 -13.17
C ALA A 41 -0.46 -14.78 -12.66
N ALA A 42 -1.63 -15.20 -12.19
CA ALA A 42 -2.67 -14.30 -11.69
C ALA A 42 -2.18 -13.46 -10.50
N ALA A 43 -1.40 -14.05 -9.58
CA ALA A 43 -0.81 -13.36 -8.43
C ALA A 43 0.17 -12.24 -8.85
N GLN A 44 0.76 -12.28 -10.07
CA GLN A 44 1.67 -11.22 -10.54
C GLN A 44 0.96 -9.88 -10.76
N SER A 45 -0.36 -9.86 -10.87
CA SER A 45 -1.15 -8.64 -10.96
C SER A 45 -0.80 -7.64 -9.86
N LEU A 46 -0.67 -8.11 -8.62
CA LEU A 46 -0.32 -7.26 -7.48
C LEU A 46 1.15 -6.80 -7.52
N SER A 47 2.05 -7.67 -7.97
CA SER A 47 3.47 -7.33 -8.15
C SER A 47 3.64 -6.22 -9.18
N VAL A 48 3.00 -6.35 -10.34
CA VAL A 48 3.02 -5.36 -11.42
C VAL A 48 2.45 -4.02 -10.94
N PHE A 49 1.36 -4.08 -10.14
CA PHE A 49 0.79 -2.88 -9.53
C PHE A 49 1.83 -2.12 -8.72
N PHE A 50 2.53 -2.75 -7.78
CA PHE A 50 3.50 -2.08 -6.92
C PHE A 50 4.74 -1.60 -7.68
N LEU A 51 5.23 -2.38 -8.64
CA LEU A 51 6.36 -1.97 -9.48
C LEU A 51 6.03 -0.71 -10.29
N ALA A 52 4.88 -0.68 -10.96
CA ALA A 52 4.45 0.48 -11.73
C ALA A 52 4.13 1.69 -10.84
N PHE A 53 3.49 1.45 -9.69
CA PHE A 53 3.19 2.47 -8.69
C PHE A 53 4.46 3.15 -8.17
N ALA A 54 5.55 2.39 -7.95
CA ALA A 54 6.85 2.90 -7.52
C ALA A 54 7.38 4.00 -8.45
N PHE A 55 7.36 3.74 -9.76
CA PHE A 55 7.75 4.73 -10.76
C PHE A 55 6.78 5.91 -10.80
N GLY A 56 5.49 5.64 -10.66
CA GLY A 56 4.44 6.66 -10.58
C GLY A 56 4.67 7.66 -9.45
N VAL A 57 5.05 7.19 -8.26
CA VAL A 57 5.32 8.06 -7.10
C VAL A 57 6.37 9.12 -7.42
N VAL A 58 7.47 8.75 -8.03
CA VAL A 58 8.55 9.70 -8.38
C VAL A 58 8.16 10.58 -9.55
N ALA A 59 7.56 9.99 -10.59
CA ALA A 59 7.18 10.74 -11.79
C ALA A 59 6.14 11.82 -11.48
N TRP A 60 5.05 11.47 -10.81
CA TRP A 60 3.99 12.40 -10.44
C TRP A 60 4.43 13.40 -9.39
N GLY A 61 5.27 12.99 -8.41
CA GLY A 61 5.83 13.91 -7.42
C GLY A 61 6.61 15.04 -8.08
N ARG A 62 7.53 14.70 -8.98
CA ARG A 62 8.34 15.70 -9.68
C ARG A 62 7.52 16.52 -10.69
N ALA A 63 6.63 15.87 -11.42
CA ALA A 63 5.76 16.57 -12.35
C ALA A 63 4.82 17.56 -11.62
N CYS A 64 4.35 17.20 -10.43
CA CYS A 64 3.50 18.00 -9.57
C CYS A 64 4.16 19.35 -9.18
N ASP A 65 5.45 19.35 -8.92
CA ASP A 65 6.19 20.57 -8.61
C ASP A 65 6.38 21.46 -9.85
N ARG A 66 6.44 20.86 -11.05
CA ARG A 66 6.66 21.58 -12.30
C ARG A 66 5.37 22.08 -12.97
N PHE A 67 4.34 21.24 -13.02
CA PHE A 67 3.11 21.50 -13.80
C PHE A 67 1.89 21.85 -12.95
N GLY A 68 1.99 21.76 -11.62
CA GLY A 68 0.90 22.04 -10.69
C GLY A 68 0.18 20.78 -10.21
N ARG A 69 -0.61 20.96 -9.14
CA ARG A 69 -1.25 19.85 -8.44
C ARG A 69 -2.51 19.37 -9.15
N ARG A 70 -3.37 20.34 -9.53
CA ARG A 70 -4.67 20.06 -10.15
C ARG A 70 -4.55 19.38 -11.52
N PRO A 71 -3.78 19.87 -12.50
CA PRO A 71 -3.72 19.26 -13.83
C PRO A 71 -3.16 17.85 -13.78
N LEU A 72 -2.18 17.58 -12.89
CA LEU A 72 -1.62 16.24 -12.78
C LEU A 72 -2.55 15.25 -12.07
N MET A 73 -3.28 15.71 -11.04
CA MET A 73 -4.33 14.87 -10.43
C MET A 73 -5.32 14.39 -11.47
N LEU A 74 -5.80 15.31 -12.31
CA LEU A 74 -6.74 14.98 -13.37
C LEU A 74 -6.12 14.06 -14.43
N ALA A 75 -4.87 14.31 -14.83
CA ALA A 75 -4.18 13.48 -15.81
C ALA A 75 -3.98 12.04 -15.32
N GLY A 76 -3.53 11.85 -14.06
CA GLY A 76 -3.30 10.52 -13.49
C GLY A 76 -4.58 9.74 -13.26
N LEU A 77 -5.66 10.38 -12.76
CA LEU A 77 -6.97 9.74 -12.61
C LEU A 77 -7.57 9.38 -13.98
N ALA A 78 -7.42 10.24 -15.00
CA ALA A 78 -7.85 9.95 -16.35
C ALA A 78 -7.07 8.76 -16.94
N LEU A 79 -5.74 8.73 -16.75
CA LEU A 79 -4.91 7.59 -17.17
C LEU A 79 -5.38 6.29 -16.53
N TYR A 80 -5.68 6.32 -15.22
CA TYR A 80 -6.22 5.15 -14.52
C TYR A 80 -7.55 4.69 -15.11
N ALA A 81 -8.50 5.61 -15.27
CA ALA A 81 -9.84 5.30 -15.79
C ALA A 81 -9.78 4.74 -17.21
N VAL A 82 -8.99 5.34 -18.10
CA VAL A 82 -8.79 4.89 -19.48
C VAL A 82 -8.11 3.52 -19.50
N ALA A 83 -7.06 3.32 -18.69
CA ALA A 83 -6.39 2.03 -18.60
C ALA A 83 -7.38 0.92 -18.16
N MET A 84 -8.15 1.14 -17.09
CA MET A 84 -9.14 0.16 -16.64
C MET A 84 -10.25 -0.08 -17.67
N LEU A 85 -10.68 0.96 -18.39
CA LEU A 85 -11.67 0.83 -19.47
C LEU A 85 -11.12 -0.04 -20.61
N VAL A 86 -9.87 0.16 -21.02
CA VAL A 86 -9.18 -0.70 -22.00
C VAL A 86 -9.09 -2.14 -21.46
N GLY A 87 -8.84 -2.30 -20.15
CA GLY A 87 -8.79 -3.60 -19.49
C GLY A 87 -10.06 -4.46 -19.64
N LEU A 88 -11.22 -3.84 -19.80
CA LEU A 88 -12.48 -4.56 -20.04
C LEU A 88 -12.51 -5.30 -21.40
N GLY A 89 -11.74 -4.81 -22.37
CA GLY A 89 -11.72 -5.35 -23.75
C GLY A 89 -10.50 -6.21 -24.09
N VAL A 90 -9.52 -6.37 -23.17
CA VAL A 90 -8.33 -7.18 -23.48
C VAL A 90 -8.65 -8.67 -23.51
N SER A 91 -7.98 -9.39 -24.44
CA SER A 91 -8.16 -10.82 -24.65
C SER A 91 -7.00 -11.68 -24.11
N SER A 92 -5.91 -11.08 -23.65
CA SER A 92 -4.77 -11.82 -23.10
C SER A 92 -4.42 -11.32 -21.70
N PHE A 93 -3.96 -12.24 -20.83
CA PHE A 93 -3.57 -11.91 -19.47
C PHE A 93 -2.37 -10.94 -19.43
N ASN A 94 -1.41 -11.10 -20.35
CA ASN A 94 -0.26 -10.20 -20.43
C ASN A 94 -0.68 -8.76 -20.78
N ALA A 95 -1.67 -8.60 -21.68
CA ALA A 95 -2.23 -7.28 -21.97
C ALA A 95 -2.95 -6.70 -20.75
N LEU A 96 -3.67 -7.52 -19.98
CA LEU A 96 -4.30 -7.10 -18.72
C LEU A 96 -3.25 -6.63 -17.69
N LEU A 97 -2.14 -7.36 -17.54
CA LEU A 97 -1.04 -6.94 -16.65
C LEU A 97 -0.43 -5.60 -17.06
N LEU A 98 -0.21 -5.37 -18.36
CA LEU A 98 0.26 -4.07 -18.86
C LEU A 98 -0.71 -2.94 -18.55
N VAL A 99 -1.99 -3.18 -18.78
CA VAL A 99 -3.06 -2.20 -18.48
C VAL A 99 -3.12 -1.91 -16.98
N GLN A 100 -3.05 -2.94 -16.14
CA GLN A 100 -3.00 -2.78 -14.68
C GLN A 100 -1.75 -2.01 -14.22
N GLY A 101 -0.61 -2.24 -14.87
CA GLY A 101 0.60 -1.45 -14.62
C GLY A 101 0.41 0.03 -14.96
N LEU A 102 -0.18 0.35 -16.12
CA LEU A 102 -0.49 1.73 -16.50
C LEU A 102 -1.49 2.38 -15.53
N ALA A 103 -2.51 1.63 -15.11
CA ALA A 103 -3.46 2.09 -14.11
C ALA A 103 -2.77 2.35 -12.76
N ALA A 104 -1.92 1.44 -12.28
CA ALA A 104 -1.18 1.62 -11.03
C ALA A 104 -0.27 2.85 -11.07
N PHE A 105 0.43 3.07 -12.21
CA PHE A 105 1.18 4.30 -12.43
C PHE A 105 0.28 5.54 -12.32
N GLY A 106 -0.91 5.51 -12.93
CA GLY A 106 -1.91 6.59 -12.82
C GLY A 106 -2.40 6.78 -11.38
N ALA A 107 -2.70 5.69 -10.65
CA ALA A 107 -3.19 5.73 -9.27
C ALA A 107 -2.21 6.40 -8.30
N ALA A 108 -0.91 6.31 -8.55
CA ALA A 108 0.11 6.92 -7.70
C ALA A 108 -0.05 8.43 -7.55
N VAL A 109 -0.66 9.12 -8.55
CA VAL A 109 -0.95 10.56 -8.47
C VAL A 109 -1.84 10.87 -7.26
N ALA A 110 -2.86 10.05 -7.01
CA ALA A 110 -3.80 10.26 -5.92
C ALA A 110 -3.12 10.21 -4.55
N SER A 111 -2.13 9.34 -4.38
CA SER A 111 -1.35 9.28 -3.14
C SER A 111 -0.41 10.48 -2.99
N VAL A 112 0.44 10.73 -3.99
CA VAL A 112 1.52 11.72 -3.90
C VAL A 112 1.00 13.15 -3.92
N VAL A 113 0.18 13.47 -4.94
CA VAL A 113 -0.30 14.84 -5.13
C VAL A 113 -1.25 15.25 -4.00
N THR A 114 -2.11 14.34 -3.51
CA THR A 114 -2.99 14.67 -2.39
C THR A 114 -2.22 14.98 -1.11
N GLN A 115 -1.19 14.20 -0.79
CA GLN A 115 -0.34 14.50 0.37
C GLN A 115 0.34 15.87 0.24
N THR A 116 0.78 16.22 -0.97
CA THR A 116 1.38 17.54 -1.25
C THR A 116 0.35 18.65 -1.04
N VAL A 117 -0.85 18.52 -1.62
CA VAL A 117 -1.94 19.51 -1.45
C VAL A 117 -2.35 19.68 0.01
N LEU A 118 -2.39 18.59 0.80
CA LEU A 118 -2.68 18.66 2.23
C LEU A 118 -1.60 19.46 2.97
N ARG A 119 -0.33 19.25 2.65
CA ARG A 119 0.81 19.98 3.24
C ARG A 119 0.87 21.44 2.76
N ASP A 120 0.42 21.74 1.56
CA ASP A 120 0.32 23.12 1.04
C ASP A 120 -0.75 23.89 1.82
N ARG A 121 -1.88 23.24 2.17
CA ARG A 121 -3.06 23.88 2.77
C ARG A 121 -3.08 23.92 4.29
N PHE A 122 -2.61 22.86 4.95
CA PHE A 122 -2.65 22.71 6.43
C PHE A 122 -1.25 22.74 7.00
N LYS A 123 -1.08 23.28 8.24
CA LYS A 123 0.21 23.37 8.93
C LYS A 123 0.07 22.93 10.40
N GLY A 124 1.18 22.56 10.99
CA GLY A 124 1.28 22.28 12.43
C GLY A 124 0.25 21.25 12.93
N ALA A 125 -0.45 21.58 14.01
CA ALA A 125 -1.40 20.69 14.67
C ALA A 125 -2.61 20.34 13.77
N GLU A 126 -3.06 21.27 12.92
CA GLU A 126 -4.16 21.02 11.98
C GLU A 126 -3.79 19.94 10.95
N LEU A 127 -2.58 20.01 10.40
CA LEU A 127 -2.07 18.98 9.49
C LEU A 127 -1.99 17.61 10.16
N ALA A 128 -1.54 17.57 11.42
CA ALA A 128 -1.48 16.32 12.19
C ALA A 128 -2.88 15.71 12.41
N GLN A 129 -3.89 16.53 12.69
CA GLN A 129 -5.29 16.07 12.82
C GLN A 129 -5.81 15.51 11.50
N VAL A 130 -5.55 16.18 10.37
CA VAL A 130 -5.94 15.70 9.04
C VAL A 130 -5.30 14.36 8.72
N PHE A 131 -3.98 14.20 8.95
CA PHE A 131 -3.32 12.92 8.73
C PHE A 131 -3.80 11.82 9.68
N SER A 132 -4.24 12.15 10.89
CA SER A 132 -4.87 11.19 11.80
C SER A 132 -6.20 10.65 11.22
N LEU A 133 -7.05 11.52 10.65
CA LEU A 133 -8.27 11.11 9.96
C LEU A 133 -7.98 10.25 8.72
N VAL A 134 -6.98 10.64 7.94
CA VAL A 134 -6.50 9.86 6.79
C VAL A 134 -6.05 8.46 7.24
N GLY A 135 -5.31 8.37 8.34
CA GLY A 135 -4.85 7.08 8.89
C GLY A 135 -6.01 6.14 9.24
N ILE A 136 -7.09 6.67 9.86
CA ILE A 136 -8.30 5.89 10.16
C ILE A 136 -8.96 5.40 8.86
N ALA A 137 -9.10 6.28 7.87
CA ALA A 137 -9.70 5.95 6.59
C ALA A 137 -8.89 4.89 5.81
N LEU A 138 -7.57 5.01 5.80
CA LEU A 138 -6.68 4.01 5.19
C LEU A 138 -6.78 2.65 5.90
N ALA A 139 -6.93 2.61 7.22
CA ALA A 139 -7.13 1.36 7.96
C ALA A 139 -8.45 0.66 7.59
N ALA A 140 -9.49 1.42 7.23
CA ALA A 140 -10.78 0.88 6.78
C ALA A 140 -10.77 0.44 5.30
N SER A 141 -9.84 0.96 4.49
CA SER A 141 -9.80 0.72 3.04
C SER A 141 -9.77 -0.77 2.65
N PRO A 142 -9.00 -1.65 3.32
CA PRO A 142 -8.98 -3.07 2.98
C PRO A 142 -10.33 -3.76 3.20
N ALA A 143 -11.04 -3.42 4.29
CA ALA A 143 -12.37 -3.98 4.53
C ALA A 143 -13.35 -3.58 3.42
N ILE A 144 -13.35 -2.30 3.03
CA ILE A 144 -14.20 -1.78 1.96
C ILE A 144 -13.84 -2.48 0.64
N GLY A 145 -12.54 -2.53 0.29
CA GLY A 145 -12.08 -3.09 -0.98
C GLY A 145 -12.34 -4.59 -1.10
N LEU A 146 -11.97 -5.38 -0.09
CA LEU A 146 -12.16 -6.84 -0.13
C LEU A 146 -13.62 -7.23 -0.13
N PHE A 147 -14.45 -6.61 0.72
CA PHE A 147 -15.88 -6.90 0.76
C PHE A 147 -16.59 -6.51 -0.54
N SER A 148 -16.37 -5.28 -1.02
CA SER A 148 -16.97 -4.82 -2.28
C SER A 148 -16.45 -5.62 -3.48
N GLY A 149 -15.15 -5.96 -3.49
CA GLY A 149 -14.55 -6.76 -4.54
C GLY A 149 -15.15 -8.16 -4.62
N ALA A 150 -15.28 -8.85 -3.48
CA ALA A 150 -15.91 -10.18 -3.44
C ALA A 150 -17.37 -10.14 -3.90
N SER A 151 -18.15 -9.15 -3.44
CA SER A 151 -19.54 -8.98 -3.87
C SER A 151 -19.67 -8.70 -5.37
N LEU A 152 -18.76 -7.90 -5.94
CA LEU A 152 -18.76 -7.60 -7.37
C LEU A 152 -18.34 -8.80 -8.21
N VAL A 153 -17.36 -9.58 -7.77
CA VAL A 153 -16.92 -10.80 -8.46
C VAL A 153 -18.06 -11.81 -8.52
N GLN A 154 -18.77 -12.02 -7.41
CA GLN A 154 -19.88 -12.97 -7.34
C GLN A 154 -21.00 -12.66 -8.33
N VAL A 155 -21.32 -11.37 -8.56
CA VAL A 155 -22.45 -10.98 -9.42
C VAL A 155 -22.01 -10.71 -10.86
N PHE A 156 -20.86 -10.10 -11.07
CA PHE A 156 -20.43 -9.57 -12.38
C PHE A 156 -19.06 -10.10 -12.84
N GLY A 157 -18.42 -10.99 -12.07
CA GLY A 157 -17.07 -11.46 -12.33
C GLY A 157 -16.01 -10.36 -12.25
N TYR A 158 -14.78 -10.66 -12.69
CA TYR A 158 -13.68 -9.70 -12.69
C TYR A 158 -13.97 -8.42 -13.52
N ARG A 159 -14.79 -8.54 -14.58
CA ARG A 159 -15.19 -7.37 -15.39
C ARG A 159 -16.01 -6.38 -14.59
N GLY A 160 -16.85 -6.84 -13.66
CA GLY A 160 -17.59 -5.98 -12.75
C GLY A 160 -16.65 -5.19 -11.83
N VAL A 161 -15.57 -5.82 -11.35
CA VAL A 161 -14.54 -5.16 -10.57
C VAL A 161 -13.83 -4.06 -11.38
N LEU A 162 -13.40 -4.38 -12.62
CA LEU A 162 -12.77 -3.38 -13.49
C LEU A 162 -13.72 -2.21 -13.79
N GLY A 163 -15.00 -2.50 -14.07
CA GLY A 163 -16.03 -1.48 -14.31
C GLY A 163 -16.26 -0.58 -13.09
N ALA A 164 -16.32 -1.16 -11.88
CA ALA A 164 -16.44 -0.40 -10.64
C ALA A 164 -15.22 0.52 -10.41
N LEU A 165 -14.01 0.07 -10.77
CA LEU A 165 -12.79 0.88 -10.70
C LEU A 165 -12.80 2.03 -11.71
N VAL A 166 -13.33 1.81 -12.93
CA VAL A 166 -13.55 2.90 -13.90
C VAL A 166 -14.49 3.95 -13.31
N LEU A 167 -15.63 3.51 -12.76
CA LEU A 167 -16.62 4.42 -12.16
C LEU A 167 -16.04 5.18 -10.96
N LEU A 168 -15.32 4.50 -10.07
CA LEU A 168 -14.68 5.14 -8.92
C LEU A 168 -13.67 6.21 -9.36
N ALA A 169 -12.81 5.88 -10.33
CA ALA A 169 -11.83 6.82 -10.87
C ALA A 169 -12.51 8.00 -11.58
N ALA A 170 -13.57 7.76 -12.35
CA ALA A 170 -14.33 8.81 -13.01
C ALA A 170 -15.04 9.73 -12.00
N CYS A 171 -15.63 9.17 -10.94
CA CYS A 171 -16.23 9.95 -9.86
C CYS A 171 -15.18 10.84 -9.15
N LEU A 172 -14.01 10.28 -8.83
CA LEU A 172 -12.92 11.05 -8.22
C LEU A 172 -12.35 12.10 -9.17
N TRP A 173 -12.28 11.79 -10.47
CA TRP A 173 -11.86 12.72 -11.50
C TRP A 173 -12.83 13.92 -11.59
N LEU A 174 -14.14 13.65 -11.69
CA LEU A 174 -15.17 14.69 -11.70
C LEU A 174 -15.16 15.51 -10.42
N TRP A 175 -15.07 14.86 -9.26
CA TRP A 175 -14.98 15.57 -7.98
C TRP A 175 -13.72 16.43 -7.88
N SER A 176 -12.59 15.94 -8.36
CA SER A 176 -11.33 16.72 -8.43
C SER A 176 -11.42 17.88 -9.41
N TRP A 177 -12.11 17.68 -10.56
CA TRP A 177 -12.32 18.74 -11.56
C TRP A 177 -13.03 19.95 -10.97
N TYR A 178 -14.09 19.74 -10.20
CA TYR A 178 -14.88 20.82 -9.59
C TYR A 178 -14.33 21.28 -8.22
N GLY A 179 -13.67 20.40 -7.49
CA GLY A 179 -13.34 20.60 -6.09
C GLY A 179 -11.88 20.92 -5.79
N LEU A 180 -10.93 20.53 -6.64
CA LEU A 180 -9.52 20.74 -6.40
C LEU A 180 -9.07 22.07 -7.00
N ALA A 181 -8.67 23.02 -6.14
CA ALA A 181 -8.01 24.25 -6.56
C ALA A 181 -6.51 24.00 -6.78
N GLU A 182 -5.88 24.78 -7.66
CA GLU A 182 -4.42 24.76 -7.78
C GLU A 182 -3.77 25.33 -6.52
N SER A 183 -2.78 24.62 -5.99
CA SER A 183 -2.08 24.99 -4.75
C SER A 183 -0.56 25.10 -4.92
N ARG A 184 -0.07 25.10 -6.16
CA ARG A 184 1.37 25.20 -6.45
C ARG A 184 1.94 26.49 -5.89
N PRO A 185 3.00 26.44 -5.04
CA PRO A 185 3.75 27.62 -4.62
C PRO A 185 4.46 28.28 -5.81
N GLU A 186 4.61 29.62 -5.79
CA GLU A 186 5.32 30.35 -6.83
C GLU A 186 6.81 29.99 -6.91
N GLN A 187 7.42 29.62 -5.78
CA GLN A 187 8.81 29.18 -5.70
C GLN A 187 8.88 27.78 -5.11
N THR A 188 9.39 26.83 -5.88
CA THR A 188 9.75 25.48 -5.41
C THR A 188 11.27 25.39 -5.34
N PRO A 189 11.85 24.89 -4.23
CA PRO A 189 13.28 24.64 -4.13
C PRO A 189 13.75 23.68 -5.22
N ASP A 190 14.77 24.03 -5.97
CA ASP A 190 15.34 23.14 -7.00
C ASP A 190 16.29 22.13 -6.34
N ILE A 191 15.71 21.13 -5.69
CA ILE A 191 16.46 20.01 -5.09
C ILE A 191 16.77 19.00 -6.18
N ARG A 192 18.06 18.75 -6.42
CA ARG A 192 18.51 17.77 -7.43
C ARG A 192 18.19 16.35 -6.99
N LEU A 193 17.25 15.72 -7.70
CA LEU A 193 16.80 14.35 -7.44
C LEU A 193 17.97 13.35 -7.46
N SER A 194 18.87 13.49 -8.43
CA SER A 194 20.03 12.60 -8.59
C SER A 194 21.00 12.64 -7.43
N GLU A 195 21.24 13.82 -6.88
CA GLU A 195 22.09 14.01 -5.70
C GLU A 195 21.49 13.35 -4.46
N THR A 196 20.18 13.60 -4.22
CA THR A 196 19.48 12.98 -3.09
C THR A 196 19.42 11.46 -3.24
N LEU A 197 19.14 10.95 -4.45
CA LEU A 197 19.14 9.51 -4.72
C LEU A 197 20.50 8.88 -4.43
N TRP A 198 21.58 9.51 -4.87
CA TRP A 198 22.93 9.03 -4.64
C TRP A 198 23.31 8.96 -3.14
N LEU A 199 22.91 9.98 -2.36
CA LEU A 199 23.07 9.97 -0.92
C LEU A 199 22.28 8.84 -0.27
N MET A 200 21.01 8.68 -0.63
CA MET A 200 20.13 7.65 -0.08
C MET A 200 20.56 6.23 -0.44
N LEU A 201 21.06 6.00 -1.67
CA LEU A 201 21.56 4.68 -2.07
C LEU A 201 22.81 4.23 -1.30
N ARG A 202 23.56 5.17 -0.73
CA ARG A 202 24.74 4.90 0.11
C ARG A 202 24.41 4.83 1.61
N ASP A 203 23.21 5.22 1.98
CA ASP A 203 22.78 5.26 3.39
C ASP A 203 22.17 3.92 3.83
N LEU A 204 22.89 3.19 4.66
CA LEU A 204 22.41 1.92 5.24
C LEU A 204 21.16 2.09 6.13
N GLY A 205 20.97 3.27 6.74
CA GLY A 205 19.78 3.61 7.53
C GLY A 205 18.53 3.65 6.63
N ILE A 206 18.66 4.24 5.45
CA ILE A 206 17.59 4.30 4.45
C ILE A 206 17.27 2.89 3.92
N TRP A 207 18.27 2.10 3.57
CA TRP A 207 18.05 0.71 3.12
C TRP A 207 17.38 -0.14 4.18
N ARG A 208 17.79 0.00 5.44
CA ARG A 208 17.16 -0.69 6.57
C ARG A 208 15.69 -0.29 6.71
N SER A 209 15.38 1.01 6.63
CA SER A 209 14.02 1.51 6.69
C SER A 209 13.18 1.01 5.51
N ALA A 210 13.71 1.04 4.29
CA ALA A 210 13.05 0.54 3.09
C ALA A 210 12.77 -0.97 3.19
N LEU A 211 13.73 -1.76 3.70
CA LEU A 211 13.58 -3.21 3.90
C LEU A 211 12.55 -3.53 4.99
N TRP A 212 12.49 -2.79 6.10
CA TRP A 212 11.44 -2.96 7.11
C TRP A 212 10.07 -2.68 6.52
N ILE A 213 9.90 -1.53 5.85
CA ILE A 213 8.63 -1.17 5.20
C ILE A 213 8.24 -2.25 4.21
N ALA A 214 9.17 -2.69 3.35
CA ALA A 214 8.92 -3.73 2.37
C ALA A 214 8.53 -5.06 3.03
N SER A 215 9.25 -5.52 4.05
CA SER A 215 8.98 -6.80 4.73
C SER A 215 7.58 -6.85 5.34
N PHE A 216 7.16 -5.83 6.09
CA PHE A 216 5.81 -5.78 6.68
C PHE A 216 4.72 -5.63 5.61
N ASN A 217 4.99 -4.88 4.54
CA ASN A 217 4.04 -4.73 3.43
C ASN A 217 3.92 -6.02 2.61
N VAL A 218 5.03 -6.68 2.26
CA VAL A 218 5.00 -7.97 1.55
C VAL A 218 4.25 -9.00 2.38
N ALA A 219 4.46 -9.06 3.71
CA ALA A 219 3.72 -9.94 4.58
C ALA A 219 2.19 -9.70 4.48
N LEU A 220 1.74 -8.44 4.54
CA LEU A 220 0.32 -8.12 4.44
C LEU A 220 -0.22 -8.35 3.03
N PHE A 221 0.47 -7.86 2.00
CA PHE A 221 -0.01 -7.90 0.62
C PHE A 221 0.09 -9.29 -0.02
N SER A 222 0.97 -10.17 0.48
CA SER A 222 0.95 -11.58 0.06
C SER A 222 -0.36 -12.28 0.47
N TYR A 223 -0.98 -11.87 1.58
CA TYR A 223 -2.33 -12.33 1.90
C TYR A 223 -3.33 -11.93 0.81
N TYR A 224 -3.33 -10.67 0.37
CA TYR A 224 -4.24 -10.23 -0.72
C TYR A 224 -3.97 -10.90 -2.06
N SER A 225 -2.72 -11.32 -2.30
CA SER A 225 -2.33 -11.96 -3.55
C SER A 225 -2.61 -13.48 -3.56
N LEU A 226 -2.44 -14.17 -2.43
CA LEU A 226 -2.47 -15.62 -2.35
C LEU A 226 -3.73 -16.18 -1.70
N ALA A 227 -4.35 -15.44 -0.78
CA ALA A 227 -5.51 -15.94 -0.05
C ALA A 227 -6.71 -16.28 -0.95
N PRO A 228 -7.05 -15.55 -2.04
CA PRO A 228 -8.13 -15.96 -2.93
C PRO A 228 -7.99 -17.41 -3.40
N PHE A 229 -6.78 -17.83 -3.78
CA PHE A 229 -6.50 -19.19 -4.22
C PHE A 229 -6.50 -20.19 -3.06
N MET A 230 -6.10 -19.76 -1.84
CA MET A 230 -6.20 -20.60 -0.64
C MET A 230 -7.66 -20.85 -0.28
N PHE A 231 -8.52 -19.83 -0.27
CA PHE A 231 -9.95 -19.99 0.00
C PHE A 231 -10.60 -20.92 -1.02
N GLN A 232 -10.29 -20.76 -2.30
CA GLN A 232 -10.78 -21.65 -3.36
C GLN A 232 -10.32 -23.11 -3.14
N ARG A 233 -9.05 -23.33 -2.78
CA ARG A 233 -8.51 -24.68 -2.46
C ARG A 233 -9.19 -25.32 -1.25
N LEU A 234 -9.58 -24.50 -0.26
CA LEU A 234 -10.31 -24.94 0.92
C LEU A 234 -11.82 -25.15 0.68
N GLY A 235 -12.30 -24.91 -0.55
CA GLY A 235 -13.72 -25.01 -0.90
C GLY A 235 -14.59 -23.91 -0.28
N MET A 236 -13.99 -22.81 0.14
CA MET A 236 -14.68 -21.66 0.74
C MET A 236 -15.11 -20.68 -0.36
N SER A 237 -16.28 -20.04 -0.16
CA SER A 237 -16.75 -19.02 -1.10
C SER A 237 -15.93 -17.74 -1.05
N GLU A 238 -15.95 -16.96 -2.12
CA GLU A 238 -15.30 -15.64 -2.22
C GLU A 238 -15.82 -14.65 -1.18
N GLU A 239 -17.06 -14.82 -0.71
CA GLU A 239 -17.63 -14.00 0.36
C GLU A 239 -16.84 -14.09 1.66
N TRP A 240 -16.40 -15.29 2.05
CA TRP A 240 -15.58 -15.49 3.24
C TRP A 240 -14.26 -14.73 3.13
N PHE A 241 -13.67 -14.71 1.94
CA PHE A 241 -12.49 -13.88 1.71
C PHE A 241 -12.84 -12.39 1.83
N GLY A 242 -13.97 -11.94 1.29
CA GLY A 242 -14.46 -10.58 1.45
C GLY A 242 -14.64 -10.19 2.93
N TYR A 243 -15.28 -11.06 3.73
CA TYR A 243 -15.46 -10.84 5.19
C TYR A 243 -14.13 -10.79 5.94
N SER A 244 -13.10 -11.49 5.50
CA SER A 244 -11.78 -11.42 6.11
C SER A 244 -11.18 -10.01 6.06
N GLY A 245 -11.64 -9.13 5.16
CA GLY A 245 -11.28 -7.72 5.12
C GLY A 245 -11.61 -6.98 6.41
N VAL A 246 -12.71 -7.34 7.09
CA VAL A 246 -13.06 -6.79 8.40
C VAL A 246 -12.02 -7.19 9.45
N LEU A 247 -11.59 -8.45 9.41
CA LEU A 247 -10.53 -8.95 10.30
C LEU A 247 -9.21 -8.20 10.07
N VAL A 248 -8.85 -7.95 8.81
CA VAL A 248 -7.67 -7.14 8.46
C VAL A 248 -7.78 -5.70 8.99
N ALA A 249 -8.94 -5.06 8.80
CA ALA A 249 -9.15 -3.69 9.30
C ALA A 249 -9.09 -3.62 10.83
N LEU A 250 -9.72 -4.56 11.52
CA LEU A 250 -9.69 -4.66 12.99
C LEU A 250 -8.27 -4.92 13.50
N GLY A 251 -7.54 -5.86 12.90
CA GLY A 251 -6.16 -6.18 13.27
C GLY A 251 -5.23 -4.97 13.10
N SER A 252 -5.35 -4.25 11.98
CA SER A 252 -4.57 -3.04 11.72
C SER A 252 -4.90 -1.91 12.71
N GLY A 253 -6.19 -1.71 12.98
CA GLY A 253 -6.65 -0.74 13.97
C GLY A 253 -6.16 -1.05 15.39
N LEU A 254 -6.25 -2.32 15.81
CA LEU A 254 -5.70 -2.78 17.09
C LEU A 254 -4.19 -2.59 17.17
N GLY A 255 -3.45 -2.90 16.08
CA GLY A 255 -2.01 -2.68 16.00
C GLY A 255 -1.64 -1.20 16.20
N ALA A 256 -2.35 -0.30 15.52
CA ALA A 256 -2.15 1.14 15.69
C ALA A 256 -2.51 1.63 17.09
N TRP A 257 -3.58 1.09 17.68
CA TRP A 257 -4.00 1.42 19.06
C TRP A 257 -2.96 0.93 20.09
N PHE A 258 -2.46 -0.31 19.97
CA PHE A 258 -1.40 -0.84 20.83
C PHE A 258 -0.12 -0.01 20.68
N ASN A 259 0.27 0.33 19.43
CA ASN A 259 1.39 1.19 19.17
C ASN A 259 1.30 2.51 19.94
N LYS A 260 0.17 3.21 19.81
CA LYS A 260 -0.07 4.47 20.54
C LYS A 260 0.04 4.30 22.06
N ARG A 261 -0.56 3.24 22.61
CA ARG A 261 -0.54 2.97 24.07
C ARG A 261 0.87 2.69 24.57
N LEU A 262 1.66 1.89 23.84
CA LEU A 262 3.01 1.54 24.23
C LEU A 262 3.98 2.74 24.12
N LEU A 263 3.84 3.58 23.09
CA LEU A 263 4.60 4.82 22.98
C LEU A 263 4.30 5.76 24.16
N LEU A 264 3.03 5.89 24.55
CA LEU A 264 2.64 6.69 25.74
C LEU A 264 3.16 6.10 27.06
N ALA A 265 3.37 4.77 27.10
CA ALA A 265 3.99 4.08 28.24
C ALA A 265 5.54 4.19 28.25
N GLY A 266 6.13 4.92 27.29
CA GLY A 266 7.58 5.20 27.24
C GLY A 266 8.41 4.17 26.45
N TYR A 267 7.78 3.23 25.73
CA TYR A 267 8.53 2.31 24.87
C TYR A 267 9.10 3.05 23.66
N ALA A 268 10.34 2.76 23.30
CA ALA A 268 10.99 3.34 22.14
C ALA A 268 10.45 2.72 20.83
N ALA A 269 10.38 3.51 19.74
CA ALA A 269 9.92 3.06 18.42
C ALA A 269 10.64 1.80 17.95
N MET A 270 11.95 1.67 18.19
CA MET A 270 12.74 0.49 17.84
C MET A 270 12.31 -0.77 18.59
N GLN A 271 11.91 -0.65 19.85
CA GLN A 271 11.39 -1.79 20.63
C GLN A 271 10.06 -2.27 20.06
N LEU A 272 9.22 -1.32 19.59
CA LEU A 272 7.93 -1.64 18.99
C LEU A 272 8.07 -2.30 17.62
N ILE A 273 9.03 -1.87 16.80
CA ILE A 273 9.38 -2.54 15.53
C ILE A 273 9.82 -3.99 15.78
N ARG A 274 10.65 -4.21 16.82
CA ARG A 274 11.10 -5.55 17.19
C ARG A 274 9.94 -6.41 17.69
N LEU A 275 9.09 -5.87 18.58
CA LEU A 275 7.91 -6.56 19.08
C LEU A 275 6.97 -6.94 17.93
N ALA A 276 6.74 -6.03 16.98
CA ALA A 276 5.96 -6.29 15.78
C ALA A 276 6.57 -7.45 14.94
N ALA A 277 7.88 -7.45 14.74
CA ALA A 277 8.54 -8.53 13.99
C ALA A 277 8.41 -9.89 14.68
N VAL A 278 8.50 -9.94 16.03
CA VAL A 278 8.27 -11.16 16.81
C VAL A 278 6.81 -11.63 16.69
N CYS A 279 5.84 -10.73 16.87
CA CYS A 279 4.43 -11.03 16.71
C CYS A 279 4.12 -11.52 15.28
N GLY A 280 4.69 -10.85 14.28
CA GLY A 280 4.54 -11.25 12.89
C GLY A 280 5.16 -12.60 12.59
N LEU A 281 6.32 -12.92 13.17
CA LEU A 281 6.95 -14.23 13.01
C LEU A 281 6.10 -15.33 13.63
N ALA A 282 5.57 -15.11 14.83
CA ALA A 282 4.64 -16.05 15.47
C ALA A 282 3.37 -16.25 14.62
N GLY A 283 2.82 -15.15 14.07
CA GLY A 283 1.71 -15.18 13.13
C GLY A 283 2.02 -16.00 11.87
N GLY A 284 3.21 -15.78 11.27
CA GLY A 284 3.66 -16.52 10.09
C GLY A 284 3.79 -18.01 10.33
N ILE A 285 4.37 -18.42 11.47
CA ILE A 285 4.44 -19.83 11.89
C ILE A 285 3.03 -20.40 12.08
N GLY A 286 2.13 -19.66 12.74
CA GLY A 286 0.75 -20.08 12.93
C GLY A 286 0.00 -20.27 11.61
N VAL A 287 0.17 -19.35 10.65
CA VAL A 287 -0.41 -19.48 9.30
C VAL A 287 0.15 -20.71 8.59
N TRP A 288 1.46 -20.96 8.67
CA TRP A 288 2.09 -22.12 8.06
C TRP A 288 1.56 -23.44 8.61
N LEU A 289 1.34 -23.52 9.93
CA LEU A 289 0.81 -24.71 10.59
C LEU A 289 -0.69 -24.95 10.28
N LEU A 290 -1.45 -23.89 10.06
CA LEU A 290 -2.91 -23.95 9.90
C LEU A 290 -3.39 -23.70 8.46
N GLN A 291 -2.47 -23.63 7.47
CA GLN A 291 -2.77 -23.26 6.08
C GLN A 291 -3.77 -24.16 5.35
N ASP A 292 -3.98 -25.40 5.85
CA ASP A 292 -4.91 -26.38 5.28
C ASP A 292 -6.30 -26.33 5.92
N SER A 293 -6.59 -25.32 6.73
CA SER A 293 -7.88 -25.07 7.35
C SER A 293 -8.19 -23.55 7.42
N ALA A 294 -9.47 -23.20 7.52
CA ALA A 294 -9.90 -21.80 7.71
C ALA A 294 -9.31 -21.14 8.97
N ALA A 295 -8.82 -21.94 9.92
CA ALA A 295 -8.20 -21.45 11.15
C ALA A 295 -6.92 -20.63 10.91
N PHE A 296 -6.31 -20.66 9.70
CA PHE A 296 -5.16 -19.83 9.36
C PHE A 296 -5.47 -18.32 9.48
N LEU A 297 -6.74 -17.93 9.44
CA LEU A 297 -7.17 -16.55 9.63
C LEU A 297 -6.88 -16.03 11.05
N LEU A 298 -6.86 -16.88 12.06
CA LEU A 298 -6.58 -16.48 13.44
C LEU A 298 -5.15 -15.95 13.61
N PRO A 299 -4.09 -16.70 13.23
CA PRO A 299 -2.72 -16.17 13.30
C PRO A 299 -2.47 -15.05 12.29
N MET A 300 -3.26 -14.92 11.21
CA MET A 300 -3.16 -13.78 10.29
C MET A 300 -3.44 -12.45 11.00
N LEU A 301 -4.27 -12.42 12.06
CA LEU A 301 -4.46 -11.24 12.91
C LEU A 301 -3.15 -10.70 13.49
N LEU A 302 -2.21 -11.57 13.87
CA LEU A 302 -0.90 -11.16 14.40
C LEU A 302 -0.06 -10.46 13.32
N ILE A 303 -0.16 -10.90 12.07
CA ILE A 303 0.52 -10.27 10.93
C ILE A 303 0.00 -8.84 10.73
N VAL A 304 -1.32 -8.68 10.73
CA VAL A 304 -1.96 -7.38 10.50
C VAL A 304 -1.72 -6.43 11.68
N LEU A 305 -1.78 -6.94 12.91
CA LEU A 305 -1.43 -6.20 14.12
C LEU A 305 0.03 -5.72 14.06
N ALA A 306 0.96 -6.61 13.68
CA ALA A 306 2.38 -6.29 13.51
C ALA A 306 2.57 -5.17 12.48
N PHE A 307 1.88 -5.24 11.34
CA PHE A 307 1.88 -4.18 10.33
C PHE A 307 1.43 -2.83 10.89
N GLY A 308 0.26 -2.80 11.57
CA GLY A 308 -0.30 -1.59 12.17
C GLY A 308 0.60 -0.96 13.25
N MET A 309 1.39 -1.78 13.95
CA MET A 309 2.33 -1.31 14.96
C MET A 309 3.68 -0.87 14.35
N ALA A 310 4.21 -1.60 13.36
CA ALA A 310 5.55 -1.35 12.82
C ALA A 310 5.61 -0.13 11.89
N ILE A 311 4.69 -0.03 10.94
CA ILE A 311 4.78 0.96 9.84
C ILE A 311 4.88 2.40 10.33
N PRO A 312 4.04 2.88 11.28
CA PRO A 312 4.17 4.25 11.77
C PRO A 312 5.53 4.55 12.40
N ASN A 313 6.09 3.58 13.13
CA ASN A 313 7.39 3.72 13.78
C ASN A 313 8.54 3.78 12.77
N VAL A 314 8.53 2.89 11.76
CA VAL A 314 9.57 2.89 10.73
C VAL A 314 9.54 4.18 9.92
N LEU A 315 8.35 4.63 9.50
CA LEU A 315 8.21 5.89 8.76
C LEU A 315 8.64 7.11 9.59
N GLY A 316 8.36 7.10 10.89
CA GLY A 316 8.79 8.15 11.80
C GLY A 316 10.32 8.25 11.98
N LEU A 317 11.03 7.13 11.83
CA LEU A 317 12.49 7.09 11.97
C LEU A 317 13.24 7.26 10.63
N ALA A 318 12.59 6.97 9.50
CA ALA A 318 13.26 6.75 8.23
C ALA A 318 13.96 7.99 7.65
N LEU A 319 13.38 9.20 7.84
CA LEU A 319 13.83 10.42 7.15
C LEU A 319 14.31 11.53 8.11
N VAL A 320 14.68 11.18 9.34
CA VAL A 320 15.12 12.15 10.34
C VAL A 320 16.34 12.94 9.85
N ASP A 321 17.29 12.28 9.19
CA ASP A 321 18.52 12.89 8.66
C ASP A 321 18.32 13.63 7.31
N TYR A 322 17.09 13.64 6.76
CA TYR A 322 16.73 14.25 5.46
C TYR A 322 15.68 15.35 5.60
N ALA A 323 15.61 16.00 6.76
CA ALA A 323 14.62 17.04 7.06
C ALA A 323 14.69 18.25 6.11
N ASP A 324 15.88 18.59 5.58
CA ASP A 324 16.14 19.66 4.62
C ASP A 324 15.54 19.41 3.21
N ARG A 325 15.29 18.14 2.89
CA ARG A 325 14.80 17.68 1.57
C ARG A 325 13.70 16.62 1.67
N LEU A 326 12.85 16.72 2.69
CA LEU A 326 11.88 15.71 3.11
C LEU A 326 10.96 15.23 1.98
N GLY A 327 10.50 16.13 1.12
CA GLY A 327 9.62 15.78 -0.02
C GLY A 327 10.30 14.88 -1.04
N THR A 328 11.50 15.25 -1.48
CA THR A 328 12.29 14.48 -2.44
C THR A 328 12.75 13.14 -1.83
N ALA A 329 13.23 13.17 -0.59
CA ALA A 329 13.66 11.97 0.11
C ALA A 329 12.48 11.02 0.38
N GLY A 330 11.30 11.54 0.71
CA GLY A 330 10.08 10.74 0.87
C GLY A 330 9.64 10.03 -0.42
N ALA A 331 9.69 10.73 -1.56
CA ALA A 331 9.39 10.13 -2.85
C ALA A 331 10.40 9.03 -3.24
N LEU A 332 11.68 9.26 -3.00
CA LEU A 332 12.76 8.29 -3.27
C LEU A 332 12.69 7.07 -2.32
N LEU A 333 12.44 7.29 -1.04
CA LEU A 333 12.19 6.18 -0.11
C LEU A 333 10.98 5.38 -0.57
N GLY A 334 9.91 6.07 -1.02
CA GLY A 334 8.74 5.44 -1.63
C GLY A 334 9.10 4.55 -2.82
N LEU A 335 9.91 5.07 -3.75
CA LEU A 335 10.42 4.29 -4.89
C LEU A 335 11.14 3.03 -4.40
N MET A 336 12.07 3.16 -3.45
CA MET A 336 12.87 2.04 -2.96
C MET A 336 11.99 0.95 -2.33
N TYR A 337 11.11 1.31 -1.38
CA TYR A 337 10.32 0.27 -0.74
C TYR A 337 9.21 -0.30 -1.63
N TYR A 338 8.61 0.48 -2.55
CA TYR A 338 7.62 -0.07 -3.48
C TYR A 338 8.24 -1.02 -4.51
N LEU A 339 9.47 -0.77 -4.97
CA LEU A 339 10.21 -1.72 -5.80
C LEU A 339 10.50 -3.01 -5.03
N LEU A 340 10.91 -2.91 -3.76
CA LEU A 340 11.13 -4.08 -2.90
C LEU A 340 9.84 -4.85 -2.64
N ILE A 341 8.71 -4.15 -2.41
CA ILE A 341 7.39 -4.76 -2.26
C ILE A 341 7.00 -5.52 -3.54
N GLY A 342 7.11 -4.87 -4.70
CA GLY A 342 6.78 -5.50 -5.97
C GLY A 342 7.63 -6.75 -6.25
N ALA A 343 8.93 -6.68 -6.01
CA ALA A 343 9.84 -7.83 -6.14
C ALA A 343 9.51 -8.94 -5.13
N GLY A 344 9.25 -8.59 -3.87
CA GLY A 344 8.87 -9.55 -2.83
C GLY A 344 7.54 -10.26 -3.14
N LEU A 345 6.55 -9.51 -3.64
CA LEU A 345 5.26 -10.09 -4.07
C LEU A 345 5.41 -10.95 -5.34
N MET A 346 6.31 -10.61 -6.24
CA MET A 346 6.64 -11.44 -7.41
C MET A 346 7.14 -12.81 -6.95
N LEU A 347 8.06 -12.85 -6.00
CA LEU A 347 8.56 -14.09 -5.42
C LEU A 347 7.45 -14.84 -4.66
N ALA A 348 6.65 -14.16 -3.83
CA ALA A 348 5.53 -14.76 -3.13
C ALA A 348 4.51 -15.38 -4.09
N GLY A 349 4.16 -14.66 -5.17
CA GLY A 349 3.29 -15.15 -6.23
C GLY A 349 3.85 -16.36 -6.98
N TRP A 350 5.15 -16.41 -7.18
CA TRP A 350 5.81 -17.54 -7.82
C TRP A 350 5.78 -18.79 -6.94
N PHE A 351 6.15 -18.68 -5.65
CA PHE A 351 6.22 -19.80 -4.74
C PHE A 351 4.86 -20.27 -4.22
N GLN A 352 3.82 -19.44 -4.25
CA GLN A 352 2.46 -19.72 -3.77
C GLN A 352 2.41 -20.27 -2.32
N ALA A 353 3.35 -19.88 -1.48
CA ALA A 353 3.53 -20.35 -0.10
C ALA A 353 3.36 -19.19 0.90
N LEU A 354 2.10 -18.88 1.27
CA LEU A 354 1.80 -17.75 2.16
C LEU A 354 2.56 -17.87 3.49
N GLY A 355 2.43 -18.98 4.21
CA GLY A 355 3.07 -19.15 5.52
C GLY A 355 4.59 -18.97 5.48
N ALA A 356 5.28 -19.55 4.47
CA ALA A 356 6.71 -19.37 4.27
C ALA A 356 7.07 -17.91 3.97
N THR A 357 6.31 -17.22 3.13
CA THR A 357 6.50 -15.80 2.83
C THR A 357 6.41 -14.95 4.11
N LEU A 358 5.39 -15.20 4.95
CA LEU A 358 5.20 -14.50 6.22
C LEU A 358 6.37 -14.71 7.18
N ILE A 359 6.87 -15.95 7.30
CA ILE A 359 8.03 -16.30 8.14
C ILE A 359 9.28 -15.58 7.64
N VAL A 360 9.57 -15.64 6.35
CA VAL A 360 10.75 -14.99 5.76
C VAL A 360 10.70 -13.47 5.96
N CYS A 361 9.58 -12.82 5.64
CA CYS A 361 9.43 -11.37 5.78
C CYS A 361 9.63 -10.90 7.22
N ASN A 362 8.95 -11.54 8.18
CA ASN A 362 9.06 -11.14 9.59
C ASN A 362 10.40 -11.57 10.20
N GLY A 363 11.00 -12.65 9.73
CA GLY A 363 12.38 -13.07 10.09
C GLY A 363 13.40 -12.01 9.63
N VAL A 364 13.32 -11.53 8.39
CA VAL A 364 14.15 -10.44 7.88
C VAL A 364 13.96 -9.17 8.72
N ALA A 365 12.71 -8.80 9.02
CA ALA A 365 12.42 -7.63 9.85
C ALA A 365 13.03 -7.74 11.25
N LEU A 366 12.99 -8.94 11.86
CA LEU A 366 13.57 -9.21 13.17
C LEU A 366 15.11 -9.14 13.12
N LEU A 367 15.75 -9.74 12.15
CA LEU A 367 17.21 -9.69 11.96
C LEU A 367 17.68 -8.24 11.79
N LEU A 368 17.03 -7.45 10.94
CA LEU A 368 17.35 -6.03 10.76
C LEU A 368 17.24 -5.24 12.08
N SER A 369 16.28 -5.59 12.94
CA SER A 369 16.12 -4.94 14.26
C SER A 369 17.22 -5.30 15.24
N ALA A 370 17.80 -6.50 15.14
CA ALA A 370 18.92 -6.94 15.99
C ALA A 370 20.23 -6.20 15.64
N PHE A 371 20.49 -6.01 14.34
CA PHE A 371 21.67 -5.26 13.87
C PHE A 371 21.58 -3.76 14.21
N ALA A 372 20.38 -3.17 14.24
CA ALA A 372 20.18 -1.77 14.56
C ALA A 372 20.63 -1.42 16.00
N CYS A 373 20.44 -2.33 16.97
CA CYS A 373 20.87 -2.12 18.36
C CYS A 373 22.39 -2.09 18.54
N LYS A 374 23.14 -2.85 17.74
CA LYS A 374 24.61 -2.85 17.81
C LYS A 374 25.23 -1.52 17.32
N GLY A 375 24.57 -0.85 16.36
CA GLY A 375 25.04 0.43 15.81
C GLY A 375 24.71 1.66 16.68
N MET A 376 23.65 1.62 17.49
CA MET A 376 23.28 2.75 18.36
C MET A 376 24.07 2.79 19.68
N ASN A 377 24.56 1.66 20.18
CA ASN A 377 25.44 1.63 21.37
C ASN A 377 26.85 2.19 21.10
N CYS A 378 27.21 2.53 19.86
CA CYS A 378 28.46 3.23 19.52
C CYS A 378 28.29 4.75 19.36
N ARG A 379 27.08 5.28 19.55
CA ARG A 379 26.80 6.74 19.45
C ARG A 379 26.15 7.33 20.71
N ALA A 380 26.20 6.61 21.85
CA ALA A 380 25.78 7.09 23.16
C ALA A 380 27.02 7.54 23.98
#